data_4d85154abb9fb9b95a73bc18a36186c4
#
_entry.id   4d85154abb9fb9b95a73bc18a36186c4
#
_cell.length_a   1.000
_cell.length_b   1.000
_cell.length_c   1.000
_cell.angle_alpha   90.00
_cell.angle_beta   90.00
_cell.angle_gamma   90.00
#
_symmetry.space_group_name_H-M   'P 1'
#
loop_
_entity.id
_entity.type
_entity.pdbx_description
1 polymer ?
#
loop_
_entity_poly.entity_id
_entity_poly.type
_entity_poly.pdbx_seq_one_letter_code
_entity_poly.pdbx_strand_id
1 'polypeptide(L)'
;MKKKLFALLLAAALTVCAVPAQALTGEGSRAAQTLSALNVVRGAYNVNDPATRAQAAVILVRLAGAEQAAAADKTHIPFRDVPAYAVQSVRYAYGRGWLTGVTGDRFGASEAISTQSYCAALGRMLGYTTDDFSYENAVSFARHMALTSRDYGETLTRGDLFELTAGALYARYKDSGSTVLEHLCAVSP
;
A
#
# COMPACT_ATOMS: atom_id res chain seq x y z
N MET A 1 -39.62 -28.62 -46.30
CA MET A 1 -38.17 -28.46 -46.43
C MET A 1 -37.73 -27.04 -46.00
N LYS A 2 -37.79 -26.63 -44.73
CA LYS A 2 -37.32 -25.33 -44.22
C LYS A 2 -37.13 -25.39 -42.69
N LYS A 3 -36.28 -26.30 -42.14
CA LYS A 3 -35.98 -26.37 -40.69
C LYS A 3 -34.56 -26.87 -40.39
N LYS A 4 -33.54 -26.52 -41.20
CA LYS A 4 -32.14 -26.93 -40.91
C LYS A 4 -31.12 -25.82 -41.22
N LEU A 5 -31.40 -24.55 -40.89
CA LEU A 5 -30.43 -23.48 -41.15
C LEU A 5 -30.38 -22.43 -40.00
N PHE A 6 -30.44 -22.87 -38.74
CA PHE A 6 -30.38 -21.95 -37.61
C PHE A 6 -29.48 -22.46 -36.47
N ALA A 7 -28.57 -23.33 -36.75
CA ALA A 7 -27.68 -23.91 -35.69
C ALA A 7 -26.18 -23.74 -35.99
N LEU A 8 -25.76 -22.65 -36.63
CA LEU A 8 -24.36 -22.47 -36.99
C LEU A 8 -23.89 -21.01 -36.86
N LEU A 9 -24.32 -20.28 -35.83
CA LEU A 9 -23.87 -18.89 -35.64
C LEU A 9 -23.83 -18.49 -34.14
N LEU A 10 -23.32 -19.38 -33.29
CA LEU A 10 -23.05 -19.01 -31.91
C LEU A 10 -21.78 -19.71 -31.37
N ALA A 11 -20.74 -19.71 -32.18
CA ALA A 11 -19.41 -20.22 -31.76
C ALA A 11 -18.32 -19.28 -32.24
N ALA A 12 -18.48 -17.98 -31.98
CA ALA A 12 -17.42 -17.01 -32.24
C ALA A 12 -17.36 -15.99 -31.09
N ALA A 13 -16.19 -15.88 -30.52
CA ALA A 13 -15.75 -14.82 -29.65
C ALA A 13 -15.97 -14.98 -28.14
N LEU A 14 -15.49 -16.07 -27.54
CA LEU A 14 -14.85 -15.99 -26.23
C LEU A 14 -13.34 -16.14 -26.45
N THR A 15 -12.74 -15.18 -27.13
CA THR A 15 -11.31 -14.92 -26.98
C THR A 15 -11.15 -14.23 -25.63
N VAL A 16 -11.16 -15.02 -24.58
CA VAL A 16 -10.57 -14.63 -23.31
C VAL A 16 -9.13 -14.30 -23.66
N CYS A 17 -8.78 -13.00 -23.67
CA CYS A 17 -7.41 -12.57 -23.55
C CYS A 17 -6.89 -13.22 -22.26
N ALA A 18 -6.31 -14.39 -22.39
CA ALA A 18 -5.46 -14.95 -21.37
C ALA A 18 -4.26 -14.00 -21.28
N VAL A 19 -4.37 -13.01 -20.41
CA VAL A 19 -3.19 -12.34 -19.86
C VAL A 19 -2.34 -13.49 -19.32
N PRO A 20 -1.10 -13.69 -19.80
CA PRO A 20 -0.26 -14.71 -19.26
C PRO A 20 -0.17 -14.43 -17.76
N ALA A 21 -0.78 -15.29 -16.96
CA ALA A 21 -0.54 -15.34 -15.56
C ALA A 21 0.93 -15.75 -15.42
N GLN A 22 1.83 -14.78 -15.49
CA GLN A 22 3.18 -14.97 -14.98
C GLN A 22 2.97 -15.41 -13.55
N ALA A 23 3.35 -16.64 -13.29
CA ALA A 23 3.22 -17.25 -11.98
C ALA A 23 3.95 -16.37 -10.98
N LEU A 24 3.20 -15.52 -10.31
CA LEU A 24 3.66 -14.72 -9.19
C LEU A 24 3.87 -15.72 -8.05
N THR A 25 5.07 -16.28 -7.98
CA THR A 25 5.46 -17.26 -6.97
C THR A 25 6.02 -16.50 -5.77
N GLY A 26 5.30 -16.52 -4.64
CA GLY A 26 5.77 -15.96 -3.39
C GLY A 26 4.67 -15.23 -2.60
N GLU A 27 4.94 -14.99 -1.32
CA GLU A 27 4.02 -14.30 -0.41
C GLU A 27 3.76 -12.86 -0.84
N GLY A 28 4.79 -12.11 -1.26
CA GLY A 28 4.65 -10.77 -1.79
C GLY A 28 3.71 -10.66 -2.98
N SER A 29 3.60 -11.72 -3.77
CA SER A 29 2.68 -11.79 -4.90
C SER A 29 1.23 -12.00 -4.50
N ARG A 30 0.96 -12.79 -3.46
CA ARG A 30 -0.38 -12.97 -2.89
C ARG A 30 -0.85 -11.67 -2.22
N ALA A 31 0.03 -11.04 -1.43
CA ALA A 31 -0.24 -9.75 -0.83
C ALA A 31 -0.58 -8.70 -1.88
N ALA A 32 0.18 -8.65 -2.98
CA ALA A 32 -0.07 -7.74 -4.09
C ALA A 32 -1.44 -7.96 -4.74
N GLN A 33 -1.85 -9.22 -4.94
CA GLN A 33 -3.18 -9.55 -5.49
C GLN A 33 -4.30 -9.07 -4.56
N THR A 34 -4.19 -9.35 -3.26
CA THR A 34 -5.16 -8.90 -2.25
C THR A 34 -5.27 -7.37 -2.24
N LEU A 35 -4.14 -6.67 -2.20
CA LEU A 35 -4.10 -5.21 -2.18
C LEU A 35 -4.57 -4.60 -3.50
N SER A 36 -4.37 -5.28 -4.64
CA SER A 36 -4.90 -4.85 -5.93
C SER A 36 -6.42 -4.97 -6.00
N ALA A 37 -6.98 -6.05 -5.46
CA ALA A 37 -8.44 -6.21 -5.35
C ALA A 37 -9.10 -5.12 -4.48
N LEU A 38 -8.36 -4.59 -3.50
CA LEU A 38 -8.78 -3.48 -2.64
C LEU A 38 -8.38 -2.10 -3.20
N ASN A 39 -7.87 -2.02 -4.44
CA ASN A 39 -7.38 -0.77 -5.04
C ASN A 39 -6.23 -0.07 -4.28
N VAL A 40 -5.59 -0.71 -3.32
CA VAL A 40 -4.43 -0.18 -2.59
C VAL A 40 -3.18 -0.21 -3.46
N VAL A 41 -2.97 -1.28 -4.23
CA VAL A 41 -1.89 -1.41 -5.22
C VAL A 41 -2.49 -1.32 -6.63
N ARG A 42 -1.91 -0.47 -7.49
CA ARG A 42 -2.39 -0.24 -8.87
C ARG A 42 -1.21 -0.22 -9.84
N GLY A 43 -1.46 -0.66 -11.07
CA GLY A 43 -0.48 -0.65 -12.17
C GLY A 43 0.46 -1.84 -12.14
N ALA A 44 1.45 -1.82 -13.04
CA ALA A 44 2.45 -2.87 -13.15
C ALA A 44 3.56 -2.70 -12.11
N TYR A 45 4.04 -3.79 -11.55
CA TYR A 45 5.12 -3.81 -10.55
C TYR A 45 5.94 -5.09 -10.67
N ASN A 46 7.19 -5.01 -10.25
CA ASN A 46 8.03 -6.16 -9.98
C ASN A 46 8.24 -6.24 -8.46
N VAL A 47 7.87 -7.35 -7.86
CA VAL A 47 7.94 -7.54 -6.39
C VAL A 47 9.38 -7.54 -5.85
N ASN A 48 10.36 -7.83 -6.70
CA ASN A 48 11.77 -7.88 -6.31
C ASN A 48 12.46 -6.50 -6.37
N ASP A 49 11.83 -5.50 -7.00
CA ASP A 49 12.41 -4.16 -7.04
C ASP A 49 12.38 -3.51 -5.65
N PRO A 50 13.37 -2.64 -5.32
CA PRO A 50 13.29 -1.83 -4.11
C PRO A 50 12.01 -1.00 -4.05
N ALA A 51 11.37 -0.96 -2.89
CA ALA A 51 10.24 -0.08 -2.63
C ALA A 51 10.75 1.32 -2.30
N THR A 52 10.30 2.34 -3.03
CA THR A 52 10.70 3.71 -2.74
C THR A 52 9.82 4.35 -1.67
N ARG A 53 10.35 5.37 -0.99
CA ARG A 53 9.62 6.13 0.03
C ARG A 53 8.38 6.82 -0.55
N ALA A 54 8.44 7.30 -1.80
CA ALA A 54 7.28 7.85 -2.49
C ALA A 54 6.18 6.81 -2.72
N GLN A 55 6.55 5.58 -3.13
CA GLN A 55 5.60 4.47 -3.30
C GLN A 55 4.98 4.07 -1.96
N ALA A 56 5.77 3.99 -0.90
CA ALA A 56 5.28 3.70 0.44
C ALA A 56 4.25 4.74 0.92
N ALA A 57 4.50 6.04 0.68
CA ALA A 57 3.53 7.09 1.01
C ALA A 57 2.20 6.93 0.25
N VAL A 58 2.26 6.60 -1.04
CA VAL A 58 1.05 6.37 -1.86
C VAL A 58 0.26 5.17 -1.34
N ILE A 59 0.93 4.05 -1.07
CA ILE A 59 0.28 2.83 -0.58
C ILE A 59 -0.31 3.06 0.82
N LEU A 60 0.39 3.76 1.69
CA LEU A 60 -0.07 4.08 3.05
C LEU A 60 -1.37 4.91 3.04
N VAL A 61 -1.44 5.93 2.19
CA VAL A 61 -2.64 6.78 2.03
C VAL A 61 -3.82 5.99 1.46
N ARG A 62 -3.57 5.10 0.50
CA ARG A 62 -4.61 4.21 -0.05
C ARG A 62 -5.08 3.19 0.97
N LEU A 63 -4.16 2.60 1.73
CA LEU A 63 -4.49 1.69 2.81
C LEU A 63 -5.39 2.34 3.87
N ALA A 64 -5.14 3.62 4.16
CA ALA A 64 -5.99 4.40 5.06
C ALA A 64 -7.32 4.85 4.44
N GLY A 65 -7.62 4.53 3.17
CA GLY A 65 -8.82 5.01 2.47
C GLY A 65 -8.87 6.53 2.29
N ALA A 66 -7.72 7.19 2.35
CA ALA A 66 -7.63 8.64 2.51
C ALA A 66 -7.29 9.40 1.19
N GLU A 67 -7.45 8.78 0.01
CA GLU A 67 -7.07 9.43 -1.27
C GLU A 67 -7.84 10.73 -1.51
N GLN A 68 -9.14 10.78 -1.22
CA GLN A 68 -9.94 12.01 -1.38
C GLN A 68 -9.48 13.10 -0.40
N ALA A 69 -9.23 12.74 0.85
CA ALA A 69 -8.71 13.66 1.87
C ALA A 69 -7.31 14.16 1.48
N ALA A 70 -6.45 13.31 0.94
CA ALA A 70 -5.12 13.68 0.47
C ALA A 70 -5.17 14.62 -0.75
N ALA A 71 -6.12 14.45 -1.65
CA ALA A 71 -6.33 15.35 -2.79
C ALA A 71 -6.78 16.76 -2.34
N ALA A 72 -7.57 16.84 -1.28
CA ALA A 72 -8.04 18.12 -0.71
C ALA A 72 -7.03 18.77 0.24
N ASP A 73 -6.02 18.04 0.72
CA ASP A 73 -5.05 18.52 1.71
C ASP A 73 -4.18 19.63 1.14
N LYS A 74 -4.01 20.71 1.91
CA LYS A 74 -3.21 21.89 1.58
C LYS A 74 -1.98 22.05 2.48
N THR A 75 -1.66 21.05 3.28
CA THR A 75 -0.46 21.07 4.13
C THR A 75 0.77 21.45 3.31
N HIS A 76 1.51 22.44 3.77
CA HIS A 76 2.77 22.80 3.12
C HIS A 76 3.83 21.71 3.37
N ILE A 77 4.52 21.29 2.32
CA ILE A 77 5.68 20.41 2.40
C ILE A 77 6.94 21.14 1.95
N PRO A 78 8.05 21.06 2.70
CA PRO A 78 9.29 21.73 2.31
C PRO A 78 10.08 21.00 1.22
N PHE A 79 9.65 19.79 0.84
CA PHE A 79 10.40 18.86 0.01
C PHE A 79 10.36 19.24 -1.47
N ARG A 80 11.51 19.15 -2.15
CA ARG A 80 11.70 19.49 -3.55
C ARG A 80 11.85 18.29 -4.47
N ASP A 81 12.03 17.09 -3.91
CA ASP A 81 12.33 15.85 -4.61
C ASP A 81 11.12 14.91 -4.77
N VAL A 82 9.92 15.39 -4.47
CA VAL A 82 8.70 14.56 -4.56
C VAL A 82 8.16 14.56 -5.99
N PRO A 83 8.04 13.39 -6.64
CA PRO A 83 7.49 13.31 -7.98
C PRO A 83 5.99 13.63 -7.99
N ALA A 84 5.49 14.17 -9.11
CA ALA A 84 4.12 14.66 -9.25
C ALA A 84 3.04 13.67 -8.80
N TYR A 85 3.22 12.36 -9.12
CA TYR A 85 2.25 11.32 -8.76
C TYR A 85 2.11 11.09 -7.24
N ALA A 86 3.13 11.45 -6.46
CA ALA A 86 3.18 11.20 -5.02
C ALA A 86 2.92 12.43 -4.16
N VAL A 87 2.88 13.64 -4.75
CA VAL A 87 2.79 14.92 -4.01
C VAL A 87 1.62 14.92 -3.02
N GLN A 88 0.44 14.50 -3.43
CA GLN A 88 -0.74 14.50 -2.56
C GLN A 88 -0.57 13.54 -1.38
N SER A 89 -0.10 12.33 -1.67
CA SER A 89 0.11 11.31 -0.63
C SER A 89 1.24 11.67 0.33
N VAL A 90 2.35 12.21 -0.19
CA VAL A 90 3.46 12.66 0.66
C VAL A 90 3.03 13.82 1.55
N ARG A 91 2.29 14.79 1.00
CA ARG A 91 1.74 15.92 1.76
C ARG A 91 0.86 15.43 2.90
N TYR A 92 -0.08 14.55 2.60
CA TYR A 92 -1.02 14.00 3.58
C TYR A 92 -0.30 13.19 4.66
N ALA A 93 0.58 12.27 4.27
CA ALA A 93 1.34 11.44 5.21
C ALA A 93 2.28 12.28 6.09
N TYR A 94 2.90 13.31 5.54
CA TYR A 94 3.72 14.26 6.28
C TYR A 94 2.89 15.09 7.27
N GLY A 95 1.79 15.67 6.82
CA GLY A 95 0.89 16.46 7.67
C GLY A 95 0.27 15.67 8.82
N ARG A 96 0.14 14.35 8.67
CA ARG A 96 -0.31 13.42 9.73
C ARG A 96 0.84 12.87 10.58
N GLY A 97 2.10 13.24 10.30
CA GLY A 97 3.25 12.70 10.99
C GLY A 97 3.54 11.23 10.72
N TRP A 98 2.89 10.62 9.70
CA TRP A 98 3.12 9.21 9.37
C TRP A 98 4.52 8.99 8.80
N LEU A 99 4.94 9.88 7.89
CA LEU A 99 6.27 9.89 7.29
C LEU A 99 6.88 11.29 7.40
N THR A 100 8.20 11.32 7.59
CA THR A 100 8.99 12.56 7.63
C THR A 100 9.97 12.59 6.47
N GLY A 101 10.61 13.74 6.21
CA GLY A 101 11.73 13.85 5.29
C GLY A 101 12.99 13.18 5.81
N VAL A 102 13.94 12.94 4.91
CA VAL A 102 15.30 12.50 5.27
C VAL A 102 16.18 13.69 5.67
N THR A 103 15.88 14.88 5.12
CA THR A 103 16.44 16.17 5.54
C THR A 103 15.34 17.23 5.57
N GLY A 104 15.69 18.49 5.93
CA GLY A 104 14.72 19.57 6.01
C GLY A 104 14.00 19.89 4.70
N ASP A 105 14.65 19.69 3.53
CA ASP A 105 14.12 20.02 2.21
C ASP A 105 14.01 18.81 1.25
N ARG A 106 14.34 17.59 1.74
CA ARG A 106 14.27 16.35 0.95
C ARG A 106 13.41 15.31 1.65
N PHE A 107 12.48 14.76 0.90
CA PHE A 107 11.70 13.59 1.33
C PHE A 107 12.48 12.28 1.16
N GLY A 108 13.45 12.24 0.26
CA GLY A 108 14.11 11.00 -0.18
C GLY A 108 13.19 10.16 -1.08
N ALA A 109 12.38 10.80 -1.95
CA ALA A 109 11.27 10.17 -2.66
C ALA A 109 11.66 8.93 -3.47
N SER A 110 12.85 8.93 -4.08
CA SER A 110 13.40 7.82 -4.87
C SER A 110 14.26 6.85 -4.05
N GLU A 111 14.55 7.16 -2.80
CA GLU A 111 15.33 6.29 -1.92
C GLU A 111 14.50 5.08 -1.49
N ALA A 112 15.18 3.94 -1.28
CA ALA A 112 14.53 2.76 -0.72
C ALA A 112 14.01 3.06 0.68
N ILE A 113 12.77 2.65 0.97
CA ILE A 113 12.24 2.79 2.32
C ILE A 113 12.82 1.72 3.24
N SER A 114 13.25 2.11 4.44
CA SER A 114 13.67 1.13 5.44
C SER A 114 12.49 0.43 6.07
N THR A 115 12.70 -0.83 6.47
CA THR A 115 11.73 -1.63 7.22
C THR A 115 11.22 -0.89 8.44
N GLN A 116 12.14 -0.30 9.19
CA GLN A 116 11.85 0.48 10.39
C GLN A 116 10.97 1.69 10.09
N SER A 117 11.27 2.46 9.03
CA SER A 117 10.48 3.63 8.64
C SER A 117 9.06 3.25 8.26
N TYR A 118 8.88 2.13 7.53
CA TYR A 118 7.55 1.71 7.11
C TYR A 118 6.72 1.13 8.26
N CYS A 119 7.33 0.34 9.14
CA CYS A 119 6.67 -0.13 10.37
C CYS A 119 6.23 1.03 11.26
N ALA A 120 7.08 2.05 11.44
CA ALA A 120 6.71 3.25 12.18
C ALA A 120 5.55 4.01 11.51
N ALA A 121 5.55 4.11 10.18
CA ALA A 121 4.48 4.76 9.44
C ALA A 121 3.15 4.02 9.58
N LEU A 122 3.14 2.69 9.53
CA LEU A 122 1.95 1.85 9.78
C LEU A 122 1.42 2.05 11.20
N GLY A 123 2.29 2.02 12.21
CA GLY A 123 1.89 2.25 13.60
C GLY A 123 1.21 3.62 13.78
N ARG A 124 1.80 4.68 13.22
CA ARG A 124 1.23 6.04 13.28
C ARG A 124 -0.07 6.17 12.50
N MET A 125 -0.19 5.52 11.33
CA MET A 125 -1.43 5.47 10.57
C MET A 125 -2.55 4.79 11.36
N LEU A 126 -2.24 3.79 12.17
CA LEU A 126 -3.17 3.12 13.06
C LEU A 126 -3.54 3.93 14.31
N GLY A 127 -2.97 5.13 14.48
CA GLY A 127 -3.27 6.02 15.60
C GLY A 127 -2.34 5.85 16.81
N TYR A 128 -1.29 5.05 16.70
CA TYR A 128 -0.30 4.90 17.76
C TYR A 128 0.71 6.06 17.73
N THR A 129 1.18 6.48 18.90
CA THR A 129 2.02 7.64 19.10
C THR A 129 3.38 7.27 19.73
N THR A 130 4.18 8.27 20.03
CA THR A 130 5.46 8.09 20.75
C THR A 130 5.29 7.57 22.19
N ASP A 131 4.07 7.64 22.74
CA ASP A 131 3.77 7.03 24.04
C ASP A 131 3.62 5.51 23.95
N ASP A 132 3.32 4.99 22.76
CA ASP A 132 3.11 3.57 22.54
C ASP A 132 4.37 2.86 22.00
N PHE A 133 5.14 3.54 21.16
CA PHE A 133 6.37 3.00 20.59
C PHE A 133 7.34 4.11 20.16
N SER A 134 8.62 3.79 20.12
CA SER A 134 9.66 4.66 19.54
C SER A 134 10.01 4.24 18.13
N TYR A 135 10.68 5.13 17.38
CA TYR A 135 11.17 4.80 16.05
C TYR A 135 12.10 3.58 16.07
N GLU A 136 12.97 3.49 17.09
CA GLU A 136 13.97 2.43 17.26
C GLU A 136 13.34 1.05 17.45
N ASN A 137 12.16 0.96 18.07
CA ASN A 137 11.47 -0.31 18.31
C ASN A 137 10.28 -0.57 17.33
N ALA A 138 10.12 0.25 16.29
CA ALA A 138 8.97 0.17 15.38
C ALA A 138 8.78 -1.20 14.73
N VAL A 139 9.85 -1.94 14.41
CA VAL A 139 9.77 -3.30 13.87
C VAL A 139 9.25 -4.27 14.90
N SER A 140 9.74 -4.21 16.13
CA SER A 140 9.25 -5.05 17.25
C SER A 140 7.80 -4.73 17.58
N PHE A 141 7.43 -3.45 17.54
CA PHE A 141 6.04 -3.01 17.72
C PHE A 141 5.12 -3.57 16.60
N ALA A 142 5.55 -3.51 15.34
CA ALA A 142 4.79 -4.09 14.22
C ALA A 142 4.55 -5.60 14.39
N ARG A 143 5.54 -6.33 14.92
CA ARG A 143 5.37 -7.75 15.27
C ARG A 143 4.40 -7.96 16.41
N HIS A 144 4.49 -7.14 17.46
CA HIS A 144 3.56 -7.19 18.59
C HIS A 144 2.12 -6.96 18.14
N MET A 145 1.92 -6.05 17.17
CA MET A 145 0.63 -5.78 16.54
C MET A 145 0.22 -6.83 15.51
N ALA A 146 0.97 -7.92 15.37
CA ALA A 146 0.75 -8.99 14.40
C ALA A 146 0.67 -8.51 12.92
N LEU A 147 1.30 -7.39 12.58
CA LEU A 147 1.40 -6.92 11.20
C LEU A 147 2.30 -7.83 10.37
N THR A 148 3.24 -8.50 11.01
CA THR A 148 4.14 -9.49 10.40
C THR A 148 4.74 -10.41 11.46
N SER A 149 5.03 -11.65 11.05
CA SER A 149 5.90 -12.57 11.79
C SER A 149 7.27 -12.75 11.14
N ARG A 150 7.47 -12.14 9.96
CA ARG A 150 8.66 -12.29 9.14
C ARG A 150 9.76 -11.29 9.50
N ASP A 151 11.01 -11.70 9.32
CA ASP A 151 12.15 -10.82 9.32
C ASP A 151 12.38 -10.27 7.90
N TYR A 152 12.52 -8.95 7.79
CA TYR A 152 12.87 -8.24 6.57
C TYR A 152 14.30 -7.71 6.68
N GLY A 153 14.91 -7.42 5.53
CA GLY A 153 16.19 -6.70 5.48
C GLY A 153 16.07 -5.25 6.00
N GLU A 154 17.17 -4.52 5.92
CA GLU A 154 17.21 -3.10 6.30
C GLU A 154 16.22 -2.26 5.48
N THR A 155 16.15 -2.53 4.16
CA THR A 155 15.22 -1.88 3.24
C THR A 155 14.26 -2.91 2.65
N LEU A 156 13.07 -2.45 2.24
CA LEU A 156 12.03 -3.30 1.70
C LEU A 156 12.12 -3.41 0.18
N THR A 157 11.88 -4.60 -0.33
CA THR A 157 11.40 -4.77 -1.70
C THR A 157 9.93 -4.36 -1.81
N ARG A 158 9.39 -4.24 -3.02
CA ARG A 158 7.95 -4.01 -3.21
C ARG A 158 7.12 -5.18 -2.69
N GLY A 159 7.61 -6.41 -2.81
CA GLY A 159 6.97 -7.59 -2.24
C GLY A 159 6.87 -7.51 -0.71
N ASP A 160 7.97 -7.15 -0.04
CA ASP A 160 8.00 -6.98 1.41
C ASP A 160 7.07 -5.85 1.87
N LEU A 161 7.05 -4.72 1.14
CA LEU A 161 6.14 -3.61 1.38
C LEU A 161 4.68 -4.06 1.30
N PHE A 162 4.33 -4.86 0.28
CA PHE A 162 2.98 -5.38 0.10
C PHE A 162 2.60 -6.37 1.21
N GLU A 163 3.50 -7.23 1.64
CA GLU A 163 3.26 -8.16 2.75
C GLU A 163 2.96 -7.43 4.06
N LEU A 164 3.79 -6.45 4.43
CA LEU A 164 3.55 -5.62 5.61
C LEU A 164 2.22 -4.85 5.51
N THR A 165 1.91 -4.32 4.32
CA THR A 165 0.66 -3.62 4.07
C THR A 165 -0.55 -4.55 4.18
N ALA A 166 -0.45 -5.77 3.65
CA ALA A 166 -1.52 -6.76 3.74
C ALA A 166 -1.74 -7.25 5.18
N GLY A 167 -0.67 -7.40 5.96
CA GLY A 167 -0.77 -7.69 7.39
C GLY A 167 -1.53 -6.60 8.14
N ALA A 168 -1.30 -5.35 7.78
CA ALA A 168 -1.99 -4.21 8.40
C ALA A 168 -3.51 -4.16 8.13
N LEU A 169 -4.03 -4.87 7.11
CA LEU A 169 -5.48 -4.93 6.86
C LEU A 169 -6.27 -5.47 8.06
N TYR A 170 -5.69 -6.38 8.82
CA TYR A 170 -6.32 -7.00 9.98
C TYR A 170 -6.02 -6.30 11.30
N ALA A 171 -5.13 -5.32 11.28
CA ALA A 171 -4.84 -4.49 12.44
C ALA A 171 -6.01 -3.56 12.78
N ARG A 172 -6.15 -3.22 14.07
CA ARG A 172 -7.18 -2.32 14.55
C ARG A 172 -6.63 -0.91 14.72
N TYR A 173 -7.43 0.07 14.33
CA TYR A 173 -7.18 1.45 14.72
C TYR A 173 -7.28 1.59 16.25
N LYS A 174 -6.34 2.32 16.84
CA LYS A 174 -6.27 2.51 18.30
C LYS A 174 -7.56 3.13 18.86
N ASP A 175 -8.08 4.14 18.15
CA ASP A 175 -9.20 4.95 18.66
C ASP A 175 -10.57 4.30 18.41
N SER A 176 -10.77 3.66 17.25
CA SER A 176 -12.09 3.13 16.86
C SER A 176 -12.24 1.63 17.13
N GLY A 177 -11.12 0.90 17.24
CA GLY A 177 -11.12 -0.55 17.34
C GLY A 177 -11.57 -1.29 16.08
N SER A 178 -11.98 -0.58 15.02
CA SER A 178 -12.25 -1.19 13.71
C SER A 178 -10.96 -1.62 13.02
N THR A 179 -11.01 -2.67 12.20
CA THR A 179 -9.88 -3.06 11.38
C THR A 179 -9.70 -2.11 10.19
N VAL A 180 -8.48 -2.07 9.65
CA VAL A 180 -8.19 -1.32 8.41
C VAL A 180 -9.07 -1.83 7.27
N LEU A 181 -9.28 -3.14 7.17
CA LEU A 181 -10.13 -3.73 6.14
C LEU A 181 -11.59 -3.28 6.26
N GLU A 182 -12.17 -3.30 7.48
CA GLU A 182 -13.53 -2.80 7.74
C GLU A 182 -13.66 -1.33 7.34
N HIS A 183 -12.66 -0.50 7.70
CA HIS A 183 -12.64 0.91 7.33
C HIS A 183 -12.56 1.10 5.81
N LEU A 184 -11.66 0.39 5.11
CA LEU A 184 -11.55 0.44 3.65
C LEU A 184 -12.86 0.06 2.95
N CYS A 185 -13.52 -1.00 3.38
CA CYS A 185 -14.80 -1.42 2.82
C CYS A 185 -15.91 -0.39 3.07
N ALA A 186 -15.83 0.39 4.14
CA ALA A 186 -16.82 1.43 4.45
C ALA A 186 -16.62 2.71 3.63
N VAL A 187 -15.38 3.05 3.24
CA VAL A 187 -15.06 4.29 2.53
C VAL A 187 -14.84 4.11 1.02
N SER A 188 -14.68 2.87 0.57
CA SER A 188 -14.60 2.53 -0.87
C SER A 188 -16.00 2.22 -1.37
N PRO A 189 -16.53 2.99 -2.35
CA PRO A 189 -17.81 2.72 -2.96
C PRO A 189 -17.79 1.46 -3.84
#